data_25cc9328beeb73ae700c659cc0a539fb
#
_entry.id   25cc9328beeb73ae700c659cc0a539fb
#
_cell.length_a   1.000
_cell.length_b   1.000
_cell.length_c   1.000
_cell.angle_alpha   90.00
_cell.angle_beta   90.00
_cell.angle_gamma   90.00
#
_symmetry.space_group_name_H-M   'P 1'
#
loop_
_entity.id
_entity.type
_entity.pdbx_description
1 polymer ?
#
loop_
_entity_poly.entity_id
_entity_poly.type
_entity_poly.pdbx_seq_one_letter_code
_entity_poly.pdbx_strand_id
1 'polypeptide(L)'
;MSLTTRPLQPIALCFAASLLCTVSYAAELGDFYNLGPRPAETAIRVGAVVISGQAYQGASEQKTSVLPGVFLQTSNGLFADPLNGIGYSFEPIGNLQYGLRVNLDTGRSVETTLPGFEKIKARANPGAFANYTVNDKLTLRSALRLGMGDGADGSLLHVGGSYKVLQAGFFGVSVNASLKYADSNYMQSYFGVSAAQSAASGLKAYKPAAGFAAAKVGLTAGTPLSRQIFVFANLSVQRLMGDAANSPIVSKKTQPTAFIGGVYTF
;
A
#
# COMPACT_ATOMS: atom_id res chain seq x y z
N MET A 1 -48.44 -6.74 11.39
CA MET A 1 -47.42 -7.25 10.47
C MET A 1 -46.06 -6.99 11.12
N SER A 2 -45.52 -8.00 11.80
CA SER A 2 -44.28 -7.87 12.59
C SER A 2 -43.09 -8.17 11.68
N LEU A 3 -42.22 -7.18 11.48
CA LEU A 3 -40.93 -7.34 10.79
C LEU A 3 -39.95 -8.00 11.76
N THR A 4 -39.68 -9.27 11.54
CA THR A 4 -38.61 -10.03 12.22
C THR A 4 -37.29 -9.59 11.68
N THR A 5 -36.54 -8.82 12.47
CA THR A 5 -35.13 -8.54 12.25
C THR A 5 -34.32 -9.81 12.49
N ARG A 6 -33.76 -10.41 11.45
CA ARG A 6 -32.75 -11.48 11.56
C ARG A 6 -31.43 -10.89 12.10
N PRO A 7 -30.83 -11.48 13.14
CA PRO A 7 -29.51 -11.06 13.60
C PRO A 7 -28.46 -11.45 12.55
N LEU A 8 -27.64 -10.50 12.13
CA LEU A 8 -26.42 -10.74 11.35
C LEU A 8 -25.46 -11.56 12.22
N GLN A 9 -25.27 -12.81 11.86
CA GLN A 9 -24.34 -13.73 12.54
C GLN A 9 -22.88 -13.28 12.35
N PRO A 10 -21.96 -13.60 13.29
CA PRO A 10 -20.59 -13.12 13.33
C PRO A 10 -19.65 -13.89 12.37
N ILE A 11 -19.95 -13.89 11.09
CA ILE A 11 -19.08 -14.48 10.06
C ILE A 11 -17.92 -13.54 9.70
N ALA A 12 -18.02 -12.25 10.01
CA ALA A 12 -17.02 -11.25 9.63
C ALA A 12 -15.71 -11.30 10.45
N LEU A 13 -15.70 -11.87 11.64
CA LEU A 13 -14.51 -11.85 12.51
C LEU A 13 -13.50 -12.98 12.21
N CYS A 14 -13.92 -14.09 11.64
CA CYS A 14 -13.01 -15.21 11.33
C CYS A 14 -12.17 -14.98 10.06
N PHE A 15 -12.58 -14.13 9.14
CA PHE A 15 -11.84 -13.84 7.91
C PHE A 15 -10.66 -12.89 8.11
N ALA A 16 -10.68 -12.02 9.11
CA ALA A 16 -9.60 -11.08 9.39
C ALA A 16 -8.32 -11.76 9.94
N ALA A 17 -8.44 -12.89 10.61
CA ALA A 17 -7.33 -13.57 11.24
C ALA A 17 -6.51 -14.47 10.29
N SER A 18 -7.10 -14.98 9.21
CA SER A 18 -6.42 -15.86 8.23
C SER A 18 -5.62 -15.08 7.17
N LEU A 19 -5.81 -13.77 7.06
CA LEU A 19 -5.12 -12.88 6.09
C LEU A 19 -3.70 -12.49 6.50
N LEU A 20 -3.27 -12.81 7.72
CA LEU A 20 -1.99 -12.32 8.27
C LEU A 20 -0.75 -13.13 7.85
N CYS A 21 -0.88 -14.23 7.10
CA CYS A 21 0.22 -15.18 7.00
C CYS A 21 1.14 -15.10 5.77
N THR A 22 0.91 -14.30 4.73
CA THR A 22 1.74 -14.45 3.51
C THR A 22 2.11 -13.19 2.72
N VAL A 23 1.95 -11.96 3.21
CA VAL A 23 2.05 -10.83 2.28
C VAL A 23 3.04 -9.76 2.70
N SER A 24 4.29 -9.92 2.27
CA SER A 24 5.32 -8.86 2.36
C SER A 24 5.12 -7.68 1.37
N TYR A 25 4.05 -7.68 0.58
CA TYR A 25 3.80 -6.72 -0.51
C TYR A 25 2.72 -5.67 -0.23
N ALA A 26 1.87 -5.85 0.77
CA ALA A 26 0.76 -4.93 1.01
C ALA A 26 1.23 -3.51 1.38
N ALA A 27 2.44 -3.36 1.92
CA ALA A 27 3.01 -2.07 2.27
C ALA A 27 3.19 -1.13 1.08
N GLU A 28 3.41 -1.65 -0.13
CA GLU A 28 3.58 -0.82 -1.33
C GLU A 28 2.29 -0.54 -2.09
N LEU A 29 1.23 -1.33 -1.87
CA LEU A 29 -0.07 -1.11 -2.47
C LEU A 29 -0.86 0.00 -1.78
N GLY A 30 -0.67 0.16 -0.47
CA GLY A 30 -1.36 1.12 0.38
C GLY A 30 -0.69 2.49 0.53
N ASP A 31 0.26 2.84 -0.36
CA ASP A 31 0.98 4.11 -0.26
C ASP A 31 0.04 5.32 -0.31
N PHE A 32 -1.00 5.26 -1.13
CA PHE A 32 -2.00 6.30 -1.24
C PHE A 32 -3.41 5.79 -0.96
N TYR A 33 -4.25 6.68 -0.42
CA TYR A 33 -5.68 6.43 -0.30
C TYR A 33 -6.35 6.49 -1.69
N ASN A 34 -7.04 5.43 -2.08
CA ASN A 34 -7.58 5.25 -3.44
C ASN A 34 -9.05 4.82 -3.50
N LEU A 35 -9.84 5.04 -2.44
CA LEU A 35 -11.23 4.57 -2.42
C LEU A 35 -12.22 5.40 -3.25
N GLY A 36 -11.80 6.51 -3.79
CA GLY A 36 -12.72 7.42 -4.49
C GLY A 36 -13.63 8.22 -3.55
N PRO A 37 -14.70 8.83 -4.08
CA PRO A 37 -15.65 9.61 -3.28
C PRO A 37 -16.44 8.71 -2.31
N ARG A 38 -17.01 9.32 -1.27
CA ARG A 38 -17.92 8.60 -0.37
C ARG A 38 -19.14 8.09 -1.14
N PRO A 39 -19.55 6.84 -0.91
CA PRO A 39 -20.80 6.33 -1.47
C PRO A 39 -22.01 6.94 -0.77
N ALA A 40 -23.13 7.03 -1.47
CA ALA A 40 -24.41 7.49 -0.88
C ALA A 40 -24.91 6.52 0.20
N GLU A 41 -24.67 5.23 0.03
CA GLU A 41 -25.00 4.16 0.98
C GLU A 41 -23.75 3.33 1.28
N THR A 42 -23.79 2.56 2.37
CA THR A 42 -22.67 1.68 2.72
C THR A 42 -22.41 0.65 1.61
N ALA A 43 -21.23 0.68 1.06
CA ALA A 43 -20.76 -0.24 0.01
C ALA A 43 -19.86 -1.31 0.61
N ILE A 44 -20.23 -2.57 0.40
CA ILE A 44 -19.43 -3.73 0.73
C ILE A 44 -19.04 -4.42 -0.58
N ARG A 45 -17.75 -4.67 -0.75
CA ARG A 45 -17.22 -5.39 -1.91
C ARG A 45 -16.31 -6.50 -1.45
N VAL A 46 -16.31 -7.60 -2.17
CA VAL A 46 -15.34 -8.69 -1.98
C VAL A 46 -14.52 -8.83 -3.26
N GLY A 47 -13.27 -9.21 -3.11
CA GLY A 47 -12.42 -9.35 -4.28
C GLY A 47 -11.10 -10.02 -4.00
N ALA A 48 -10.24 -10.06 -5.03
CA ALA A 48 -8.88 -10.53 -4.91
C ALA A 48 -7.96 -9.76 -5.86
N VAL A 49 -6.70 -9.68 -5.46
CA VAL A 49 -5.62 -9.09 -6.26
C VAL A 49 -4.50 -10.11 -6.36
N VAL A 50 -4.05 -10.38 -7.59
CA VAL A 50 -2.79 -11.09 -7.84
C VAL A 50 -1.72 -10.03 -8.04
N ILE A 51 -0.66 -10.09 -7.26
CA ILE A 51 0.45 -9.14 -7.33
C ILE A 51 1.77 -9.87 -7.54
N SER A 52 2.60 -9.34 -8.43
CA SER A 52 3.96 -9.78 -8.67
C SER A 52 4.93 -8.60 -8.50
N GLY A 53 5.94 -8.76 -7.70
CA GLY A 53 6.97 -7.75 -7.40
C GLY A 53 8.16 -8.37 -6.69
N GLN A 54 9.09 -7.56 -6.18
CA GLN A 54 10.28 -8.06 -5.48
C GLN A 54 9.94 -8.63 -4.10
N ALA A 55 10.70 -9.63 -3.67
CA ALA A 55 10.53 -10.28 -2.36
C ALA A 55 10.70 -9.31 -1.17
N TYR A 56 11.53 -8.29 -1.30
CA TYR A 56 11.68 -7.12 -0.42
C TYR A 56 12.26 -5.94 -1.22
N GLN A 57 12.23 -4.75 -0.65
CA GLN A 57 12.79 -3.55 -1.32
C GLN A 57 14.29 -3.70 -1.56
N GLY A 58 14.70 -3.74 -2.83
CA GLY A 58 16.09 -3.99 -3.24
C GLY A 58 16.40 -5.43 -3.64
N ALA A 59 15.49 -6.40 -3.46
CA ALA A 59 15.71 -7.77 -3.87
C ALA A 59 15.81 -7.94 -5.39
N SER A 60 16.59 -8.90 -5.83
CA SER A 60 16.57 -9.41 -7.22
C SER A 60 15.46 -10.42 -7.45
N GLU A 61 15.09 -11.17 -6.41
CA GLU A 61 14.04 -12.18 -6.43
C GLU A 61 12.66 -11.54 -6.56
N GLN A 62 11.83 -12.13 -7.41
CA GLN A 62 10.43 -11.78 -7.57
C GLN A 62 9.54 -12.81 -6.88
N LYS A 63 8.42 -12.33 -6.32
CA LYS A 63 7.41 -13.16 -5.68
C LYS A 63 6.03 -12.77 -6.22
N THR A 64 5.19 -13.77 -6.44
CA THR A 64 3.78 -13.57 -6.78
C THR A 64 2.92 -14.01 -5.61
N SER A 65 1.93 -13.20 -5.27
CA SER A 65 1.01 -13.47 -4.16
C SER A 65 -0.42 -13.14 -4.56
N VAL A 66 -1.37 -13.84 -3.96
CA VAL A 66 -2.81 -13.56 -4.10
C VAL A 66 -3.32 -12.96 -2.80
N LEU A 67 -4.00 -11.83 -2.89
CA LEU A 67 -4.58 -11.10 -1.78
C LEU A 67 -6.10 -11.09 -1.92
N PRO A 68 -6.83 -11.96 -1.24
CA PRO A 68 -8.26 -11.78 -1.08
C PRO A 68 -8.54 -10.63 -0.15
N GLY A 69 -9.67 -9.96 -0.32
CA GLY A 69 -10.04 -8.84 0.52
C GLY A 69 -11.52 -8.52 0.55
N VAL A 70 -11.91 -7.91 1.66
CA VAL A 70 -13.21 -7.26 1.82
C VAL A 70 -12.94 -5.76 1.85
N PHE A 71 -13.71 -5.01 1.07
CA PHE A 71 -13.64 -3.56 0.96
C PHE A 71 -14.93 -2.98 1.50
N LEU A 72 -14.85 -2.30 2.62
CA LEU A 72 -15.94 -1.59 3.25
C LEU A 72 -15.74 -0.09 3.06
N GLN A 73 -16.78 0.59 2.62
CA GLN A 73 -16.83 2.04 2.61
C GLN A 73 -18.23 2.50 3.00
N THR A 74 -18.34 3.29 4.04
CA THR A 74 -19.62 3.77 4.55
C THR A 74 -19.90 5.20 4.07
N SER A 75 -21.18 5.56 4.03
CA SER A 75 -21.63 6.92 3.68
C SER A 75 -21.15 7.99 4.67
N ASN A 76 -20.89 7.64 5.92
CA ASN A 76 -20.36 8.55 6.94
C ASN A 76 -18.83 8.67 6.96
N GLY A 77 -18.10 7.95 6.05
CA GLY A 77 -16.67 8.12 5.88
C GLY A 77 -15.76 7.04 6.48
N LEU A 78 -16.31 6.06 7.23
CA LEU A 78 -15.50 4.91 7.65
C LEU A 78 -15.14 4.05 6.45
N PHE A 79 -13.93 3.51 6.45
CA PHE A 79 -13.49 2.55 5.46
C PHE A 79 -12.59 1.48 6.08
N ALA A 80 -12.58 0.30 5.48
CA ALA A 80 -11.69 -0.79 5.82
C ALA A 80 -11.43 -1.66 4.60
N ASP A 81 -10.18 -1.80 4.20
CA ASP A 81 -9.76 -2.69 3.12
C ASP A 81 -8.26 -3.04 3.19
N PRO A 82 -7.82 -4.10 2.49
CA PRO A 82 -6.42 -4.53 2.54
C PRO A 82 -5.42 -3.53 1.96
N LEU A 83 -5.85 -2.61 1.10
CA LEU A 83 -4.97 -1.66 0.40
C LEU A 83 -4.83 -0.34 1.16
N ASN A 84 -5.93 0.17 1.72
CA ASN A 84 -5.97 1.47 2.39
C ASN A 84 -5.86 1.37 3.91
N GLY A 85 -6.03 0.15 4.47
CA GLY A 85 -6.11 -0.08 5.90
C GLY A 85 -7.51 0.21 6.45
N ILE A 86 -7.60 0.57 7.72
CA ILE A 86 -8.83 0.96 8.39
C ILE A 86 -8.72 2.45 8.70
N GLY A 87 -9.77 3.22 8.42
CA GLY A 87 -9.71 4.65 8.66
C GLY A 87 -11.02 5.40 8.50
N TYR A 88 -10.88 6.70 8.56
CA TYR A 88 -11.97 7.64 8.42
C TYR A 88 -11.58 8.75 7.44
N SER A 89 -12.37 8.88 6.38
CA SER A 89 -12.31 10.01 5.45
C SER A 89 -13.24 11.10 5.95
N PHE A 90 -12.71 12.26 6.31
CA PHE A 90 -13.53 13.39 6.73
C PHE A 90 -14.38 13.92 5.59
N GLU A 91 -15.38 14.77 5.92
CA GLU A 91 -16.16 15.46 4.90
C GLU A 91 -15.23 16.27 4.00
N PRO A 92 -15.33 16.11 2.66
CA PRO A 92 -14.45 16.85 1.76
C PRO A 92 -14.63 18.37 1.88
N ILE A 93 -13.52 19.10 1.82
CA ILE A 93 -13.52 20.58 1.76
C ILE A 93 -13.23 20.98 0.31
N GLY A 94 -14.27 21.32 -0.44
CA GLY A 94 -14.13 21.55 -1.88
C GLY A 94 -13.54 20.34 -2.60
N ASN A 95 -12.40 20.52 -3.25
CA ASN A 95 -11.70 19.46 -3.99
C ASN A 95 -10.72 18.65 -3.12
N LEU A 96 -10.63 18.91 -1.83
CA LEU A 96 -9.74 18.24 -0.89
C LEU A 96 -10.47 17.11 -0.15
N GLN A 97 -10.04 15.87 -0.37
CA GLN A 97 -10.39 14.69 0.41
C GLN A 97 -9.24 14.39 1.37
N TYR A 98 -9.53 14.19 2.66
CA TYR A 98 -8.51 13.94 3.68
C TYR A 98 -9.05 13.06 4.79
N GLY A 99 -8.14 12.48 5.56
CA GLY A 99 -8.54 11.60 6.65
C GLY A 99 -7.39 11.00 7.42
N LEU A 100 -7.77 10.15 8.38
CA LEU A 100 -6.85 9.36 9.19
C LEU A 100 -7.02 7.88 8.88
N ARG A 101 -5.94 7.11 9.03
CA ARG A 101 -5.97 5.66 8.81
C ARG A 101 -4.92 4.94 9.64
N VAL A 102 -5.14 3.66 9.82
CA VAL A 102 -4.14 2.72 10.33
C VAL A 102 -3.85 1.73 9.21
N ASN A 103 -2.62 1.74 8.72
CA ASN A 103 -2.16 0.81 7.70
C ASN A 103 -1.47 -0.39 8.34
N LEU A 104 -1.65 -1.56 7.75
CA LEU A 104 -0.88 -2.73 8.10
C LEU A 104 0.41 -2.76 7.26
N ASP A 105 1.56 -2.59 7.91
CA ASP A 105 2.85 -2.88 7.32
C ASP A 105 3.15 -4.38 7.52
N THR A 106 3.33 -5.11 6.44
CA THR A 106 3.57 -6.55 6.51
C THR A 106 5.02 -6.91 6.87
N GLY A 107 5.88 -5.88 7.00
CA GLY A 107 7.28 -6.07 7.37
C GLY A 107 8.12 -6.71 6.26
N ARG A 108 9.19 -7.41 6.65
CA ARG A 108 10.11 -8.11 5.75
C ARG A 108 10.44 -9.49 6.27
N SER A 109 10.22 -10.54 5.48
CA SER A 109 10.68 -11.90 5.75
C SER A 109 11.94 -12.17 4.93
N VAL A 110 13.06 -12.42 5.60
CA VAL A 110 14.38 -12.52 4.93
C VAL A 110 15.14 -13.81 5.29
N GLU A 111 14.47 -14.73 5.96
CA GLU A 111 15.11 -15.95 6.49
C GLU A 111 15.86 -16.77 5.42
N THR A 112 15.45 -16.66 4.15
CA THR A 112 16.07 -17.38 3.03
C THR A 112 16.93 -16.52 2.12
N THR A 113 16.76 -15.17 2.13
CA THR A 113 17.39 -14.28 1.14
C THR A 113 18.48 -13.37 1.71
N LEU A 114 18.44 -13.11 3.01
CA LEU A 114 19.44 -12.28 3.71
C LEU A 114 19.92 -12.95 4.99
N PRO A 115 20.93 -13.86 4.91
CA PRO A 115 21.52 -14.49 6.09
C PRO A 115 22.01 -13.43 7.08
N GLY A 116 21.76 -13.64 8.38
CA GLY A 116 22.15 -12.73 9.45
C GLY A 116 21.23 -11.54 9.68
N PHE A 117 20.14 -11.42 8.90
CA PHE A 117 19.13 -10.38 9.15
C PHE A 117 17.90 -10.95 9.84
N GLU A 118 17.39 -10.19 10.80
CA GLU A 118 16.15 -10.53 11.48
C GLU A 118 14.93 -10.16 10.61
N LYS A 119 13.83 -10.89 10.85
CA LYS A 119 12.53 -10.60 10.27
C LYS A 119 12.00 -9.27 10.82
N ILE A 120 11.56 -8.38 9.94
CA ILE A 120 10.76 -7.22 10.34
C ILE A 120 9.32 -7.71 10.46
N LYS A 121 8.76 -7.68 11.68
CA LYS A 121 7.39 -8.14 11.96
C LYS A 121 6.34 -7.23 11.31
N ALA A 122 5.18 -7.79 11.00
CA ALA A 122 4.04 -7.00 10.57
C ALA A 122 3.55 -6.08 11.70
N ARG A 123 3.12 -4.85 11.35
CA ARG A 123 2.74 -3.80 12.31
C ARG A 123 1.61 -2.94 11.79
N ALA A 124 0.83 -2.40 12.72
CA ALA A 124 -0.19 -1.42 12.44
C ALA A 124 0.37 -0.01 12.67
N ASN A 125 0.39 0.81 11.64
CA ASN A 125 0.95 2.16 11.68
C ASN A 125 -0.14 3.20 11.46
N PRO A 126 -0.33 4.16 12.39
CA PRO A 126 -1.23 5.27 12.17
C PRO A 126 -0.69 6.21 11.09
N GLY A 127 -1.59 6.88 10.42
CA GLY A 127 -1.24 7.80 9.37
C GLY A 127 -2.38 8.73 8.98
N ALA A 128 -2.07 9.63 8.08
CA ALA A 128 -3.01 10.57 7.51
C ALA A 128 -2.85 10.58 5.99
N PHE A 129 -3.89 11.00 5.29
CA PHE A 129 -3.85 11.20 3.84
C PHE A 129 -4.56 12.49 3.45
N ALA A 130 -4.15 13.03 2.30
CA ALA A 130 -4.82 14.14 1.65
C ALA A 130 -4.70 13.99 0.12
N ASN A 131 -5.85 14.06 -0.56
CA ASN A 131 -5.95 13.99 -2.01
C ASN A 131 -6.62 15.28 -2.50
N TYR A 132 -5.99 16.00 -3.39
CA TYR A 132 -6.51 17.23 -3.95
C TYR A 132 -6.80 17.06 -5.45
N THR A 133 -8.06 17.15 -5.84
CA THR A 133 -8.49 17.08 -7.23
C THR A 133 -8.33 18.45 -7.87
N VAL A 134 -7.27 18.61 -8.67
CA VAL A 134 -6.97 19.87 -9.37
C VAL A 134 -7.99 20.13 -10.48
N ASN A 135 -8.32 19.09 -11.23
CA ASN A 135 -9.33 19.09 -12.29
C ASN A 135 -9.76 17.64 -12.61
N ASP A 136 -10.61 17.46 -13.61
CA ASP A 136 -11.16 16.13 -13.99
C ASP A 136 -10.09 15.09 -14.37
N LYS A 137 -8.87 15.53 -14.68
CA LYS A 137 -7.77 14.64 -15.10
C LYS A 137 -6.70 14.47 -14.04
N LEU A 138 -6.42 15.49 -13.21
CA LEU A 138 -5.28 15.51 -12.29
C LEU A 138 -5.75 15.49 -10.84
N THR A 139 -5.28 14.51 -10.09
CA THR A 139 -5.38 14.44 -8.63
C THR A 139 -3.99 14.37 -8.02
N LEU A 140 -3.66 15.31 -7.14
CA LEU A 140 -2.47 15.26 -6.29
C LEU A 140 -2.78 14.44 -5.05
N ARG A 141 -1.79 13.70 -4.55
CA ARG A 141 -1.97 12.77 -3.42
C ARG A 141 -0.81 12.88 -2.46
N SER A 142 -1.13 12.79 -1.18
CA SER A 142 -0.13 12.66 -0.12
C SER A 142 -0.61 11.68 0.95
N ALA A 143 0.33 10.99 1.55
CA ALA A 143 0.07 10.09 2.66
C ALA A 143 1.26 10.07 3.62
N LEU A 144 0.98 10.29 4.88
CA LEU A 144 1.92 10.16 5.98
C LEU A 144 1.63 8.86 6.72
N ARG A 145 2.66 8.09 7.02
CA ARG A 145 2.64 6.95 7.91
C ARG A 145 3.63 7.21 9.04
N LEU A 146 3.18 7.08 10.27
CA LEU A 146 4.01 7.27 11.46
C LEU A 146 4.48 5.91 11.97
N GLY A 147 5.78 5.77 12.17
CA GLY A 147 6.33 4.62 12.88
C GLY A 147 5.99 4.68 14.35
N MET A 148 5.48 3.58 14.90
CA MET A 148 5.19 3.45 16.33
C MET A 148 5.89 2.21 16.87
N GLY A 149 6.82 2.42 17.83
CA GLY A 149 7.49 1.31 18.51
C GLY A 149 9.01 1.46 18.64
N ASP A 150 9.66 0.43 19.16
CA ASP A 150 11.07 0.40 19.56
C ASP A 150 12.04 0.44 18.37
N GLY A 151 12.21 1.61 17.76
CA GLY A 151 13.34 1.90 16.85
C GLY A 151 13.31 1.25 15.46
N ALA A 152 12.45 0.25 15.21
CA ALA A 152 12.40 -0.45 13.92
C ALA A 152 11.35 0.11 12.95
N ASP A 153 10.54 1.05 13.39
CA ASP A 153 9.45 1.65 12.64
C ASP A 153 9.75 3.10 12.34
N GLY A 154 10.23 3.39 11.20
CA GLY A 154 10.34 4.77 10.77
C GLY A 154 9.07 5.29 10.11
N SER A 155 9.02 6.60 9.95
CA SER A 155 7.94 7.30 9.30
C SER A 155 8.21 7.47 7.81
N LEU A 156 7.13 7.42 7.03
CA LEU A 156 7.14 7.60 5.58
C LEU A 156 6.20 8.72 5.17
N LEU A 157 6.66 9.56 4.26
CA LEU A 157 5.82 10.51 3.53
C LEU A 157 5.83 10.14 2.05
N HIS A 158 4.65 9.89 1.50
CA HIS A 158 4.43 9.71 0.08
C HIS A 158 3.78 10.98 -0.49
N VAL A 159 4.34 11.47 -1.58
CA VAL A 159 3.76 12.58 -2.35
C VAL A 159 3.74 12.21 -3.82
N GLY A 160 2.69 12.55 -4.53
CA GLY A 160 2.58 12.20 -5.93
C GLY A 160 1.28 12.65 -6.58
N GLY A 161 0.95 12.05 -7.71
CA GLY A 161 -0.27 12.36 -8.42
C GLY A 161 -0.68 11.27 -9.40
N SER A 162 -1.91 11.40 -9.84
CA SER A 162 -2.53 10.55 -10.86
C SER A 162 -3.12 11.43 -11.95
N TYR A 163 -2.77 11.15 -13.21
CA TYR A 163 -3.28 11.83 -14.37
C TYR A 163 -4.04 10.87 -15.28
N LYS A 164 -5.32 11.15 -15.53
CA LYS A 164 -6.16 10.37 -16.45
C LYS A 164 -5.74 10.66 -17.89
N VAL A 165 -5.16 9.66 -18.56
CA VAL A 165 -4.69 9.78 -19.95
C VAL A 165 -5.72 9.32 -20.96
N LEU A 166 -6.61 8.41 -20.56
CA LEU A 166 -7.66 7.86 -21.41
C LEU A 166 -8.93 7.64 -20.61
N GLN A 167 -10.05 8.02 -21.18
CA GLN A 167 -11.39 7.64 -20.72
C GLN A 167 -12.23 7.30 -21.96
N ALA A 168 -12.59 6.03 -22.12
CA ALA A 168 -13.41 5.53 -23.22
C ALA A 168 -14.62 4.78 -22.62
N GLY A 169 -15.75 5.48 -22.52
CA GLY A 169 -16.90 4.98 -21.78
C GLY A 169 -16.52 4.72 -20.30
N PHE A 170 -16.67 3.48 -19.87
CA PHE A 170 -16.33 3.05 -18.50
C PHE A 170 -14.88 2.57 -18.36
N PHE A 171 -14.13 2.40 -19.44
CA PHE A 171 -12.72 2.06 -19.40
C PHE A 171 -11.86 3.31 -19.16
N GLY A 172 -11.04 3.28 -18.13
CA GLY A 172 -10.15 4.37 -17.77
C GLY A 172 -8.69 3.93 -17.64
N VAL A 173 -7.77 4.80 -18.07
CA VAL A 173 -6.32 4.62 -17.86
C VAL A 173 -5.75 5.88 -17.23
N SER A 174 -4.92 5.69 -16.23
CA SER A 174 -4.20 6.78 -15.53
C SER A 174 -2.71 6.48 -15.43
N VAL A 175 -1.90 7.52 -15.61
CA VAL A 175 -0.49 7.53 -15.24
C VAL A 175 -0.39 7.99 -13.79
N ASN A 176 0.44 7.32 -13.00
CA ASN A 176 0.70 7.67 -11.60
C ASN A 176 2.20 7.91 -11.44
N ALA A 177 2.55 8.93 -10.66
CA ALA A 177 3.93 9.20 -10.27
C ALA A 177 4.00 9.55 -8.79
N SER A 178 5.03 9.09 -8.08
CA SER A 178 5.19 9.37 -6.66
C SER A 178 6.64 9.38 -6.21
N LEU A 179 6.89 10.07 -5.11
CA LEU A 179 8.13 10.09 -4.36
C LEU A 179 7.86 9.59 -2.94
N LYS A 180 8.80 8.81 -2.40
CA LYS A 180 8.80 8.29 -1.05
C LYS A 180 9.95 8.94 -0.28
N TYR A 181 9.62 9.70 0.77
CA TYR A 181 10.58 10.19 1.75
C TYR A 181 10.49 9.33 3.01
N ALA A 182 11.64 8.93 3.54
CA ALA A 182 11.75 8.09 4.73
C ALA A 182 12.61 8.77 5.79
N ASP A 183 12.21 8.64 7.06
CA ASP A 183 13.06 9.08 8.17
C ASP A 183 14.24 8.12 8.41
N SER A 184 15.16 8.50 9.29
CA SER A 184 16.36 7.71 9.59
C SER A 184 16.06 6.35 10.20
N ASN A 185 14.97 6.22 10.97
CA ASN A 185 14.58 4.95 11.59
C ASN A 185 14.08 3.95 10.54
N TYR A 186 13.21 4.39 9.63
CA TYR A 186 12.80 3.58 8.49
C TYR A 186 13.99 3.16 7.63
N MET A 187 14.85 4.14 7.29
CA MET A 187 16.02 3.89 6.48
C MET A 187 16.96 2.87 7.14
N GLN A 188 17.19 2.99 8.45
CA GLN A 188 18.01 2.02 9.19
C GLN A 188 17.38 0.63 9.22
N SER A 189 16.06 0.52 9.44
CA SER A 189 15.34 -0.76 9.54
C SER A 189 15.30 -1.51 8.21
N TYR A 190 15.08 -0.80 7.10
CA TYR A 190 14.86 -1.41 5.81
C TYR A 190 16.11 -1.47 4.93
N PHE A 191 17.09 -0.61 5.16
CA PHE A 191 18.28 -0.46 4.30
C PHE A 191 19.59 -0.44 5.09
N GLY A 192 19.57 -0.38 6.42
CA GLY A 192 20.75 -0.41 7.27
C GLY A 192 21.38 -1.80 7.38
N VAL A 193 22.67 -1.81 7.72
CA VAL A 193 23.43 -3.02 8.07
C VAL A 193 24.18 -2.71 9.37
N SER A 194 23.73 -3.29 10.51
CA SER A 194 24.39 -3.13 11.78
C SER A 194 25.74 -3.85 11.82
N ALA A 195 26.57 -3.58 12.83
CA ALA A 195 27.84 -4.29 13.02
C ALA A 195 27.64 -5.81 13.20
N ALA A 196 26.59 -6.23 13.95
CA ALA A 196 26.25 -7.64 14.12
C ALA A 196 25.79 -8.30 12.80
N GLN A 197 24.95 -7.62 12.04
CA GLN A 197 24.51 -8.07 10.73
C GLN A 197 25.67 -8.15 9.73
N SER A 198 26.59 -7.17 9.78
CA SER A 198 27.82 -7.18 8.97
C SER A 198 28.68 -8.39 9.26
N ALA A 199 28.90 -8.70 10.54
CA ALA A 199 29.68 -9.88 10.95
C ALA A 199 29.03 -11.21 10.53
N ALA A 200 27.69 -11.30 10.59
CA ALA A 200 26.95 -12.51 10.25
C ALA A 200 26.76 -12.72 8.74
N SER A 201 26.62 -11.65 7.97
CA SER A 201 26.31 -11.71 6.53
C SER A 201 27.51 -11.50 5.61
N GLY A 202 28.61 -10.94 6.11
CA GLY A 202 29.75 -10.47 5.32
C GLY A 202 29.49 -9.17 4.55
N LEU A 203 28.30 -8.56 4.64
CA LEU A 203 27.99 -7.27 4.05
C LEU A 203 28.65 -6.14 4.84
N LYS A 204 29.06 -5.06 4.14
CA LYS A 204 29.63 -3.88 4.80
C LYS A 204 28.59 -3.22 5.72
N ALA A 205 28.98 -2.87 6.95
CA ALA A 205 28.16 -2.07 7.86
C ALA A 205 27.72 -0.77 7.18
N TYR A 206 26.43 -0.41 7.33
CA TYR A 206 25.84 0.71 6.61
C TYR A 206 24.79 1.40 7.46
N LYS A 207 24.90 2.72 7.60
CA LYS A 207 23.95 3.56 8.35
C LYS A 207 23.38 4.63 7.43
N PRO A 208 22.24 4.37 6.79
CA PRO A 208 21.59 5.34 5.89
C PRO A 208 20.99 6.50 6.66
N ALA A 209 21.02 7.69 6.07
CA ALA A 209 20.35 8.88 6.59
C ALA A 209 18.90 8.96 6.09
N ALA A 210 18.09 9.83 6.73
CA ALA A 210 16.78 10.21 6.23
C ALA A 210 16.88 10.85 4.84
N GLY A 211 15.89 10.60 3.97
CA GLY A 211 15.91 11.19 2.63
C GLY A 211 14.88 10.56 1.68
N PHE A 212 14.97 10.93 0.42
CA PHE A 212 14.16 10.30 -0.62
C PHE A 212 14.63 8.87 -0.87
N ALA A 213 13.78 7.92 -0.49
CA ALA A 213 14.08 6.49 -0.58
C ALA A 213 13.73 5.89 -1.95
N ALA A 214 12.70 6.42 -2.62
CA ALA A 214 12.28 5.90 -3.93
C ALA A 214 11.46 6.92 -4.74
N ALA A 215 11.52 6.75 -6.07
CA ALA A 215 10.56 7.31 -7.02
C ALA A 215 9.85 6.18 -7.74
N LYS A 216 8.54 6.33 -8.00
CA LYS A 216 7.70 5.33 -8.67
C LYS A 216 6.90 5.98 -9.78
N VAL A 217 6.78 5.28 -10.90
CA VAL A 217 5.89 5.64 -12.01
C VAL A 217 5.11 4.40 -12.42
N GLY A 218 3.86 4.56 -12.82
CA GLY A 218 3.03 3.42 -13.22
C GLY A 218 1.81 3.83 -14.03
N LEU A 219 1.18 2.80 -14.61
CA LEU A 219 -0.07 2.86 -15.33
C LEU A 219 -1.11 2.06 -14.56
N THR A 220 -2.28 2.64 -14.35
CA THR A 220 -3.44 1.93 -13.80
C THR A 220 -4.55 1.96 -14.84
N ALA A 221 -5.13 0.81 -15.13
CA ALA A 221 -6.31 0.68 -15.95
C ALA A 221 -7.44 0.01 -15.17
N GLY A 222 -8.69 0.36 -15.46
CA GLY A 222 -9.84 -0.27 -14.83
C GLY A 222 -11.12 -0.09 -15.64
N THR A 223 -12.03 -1.06 -15.48
CA THR A 223 -13.33 -1.05 -16.15
C THR A 223 -14.33 -1.92 -15.38
N PRO A 224 -15.61 -1.55 -15.29
CA PRO A 224 -16.66 -2.48 -14.91
C PRO A 224 -16.89 -3.50 -16.03
N LEU A 225 -16.93 -4.77 -15.67
CA LEU A 225 -17.39 -5.87 -16.56
C LEU A 225 -18.90 -6.06 -16.49
N SER A 226 -19.50 -5.70 -15.35
CA SER A 226 -20.95 -5.70 -15.14
C SER A 226 -21.30 -4.60 -14.13
N ARG A 227 -22.59 -4.50 -13.74
CA ARG A 227 -23.02 -3.58 -12.68
C ARG A 227 -22.40 -3.91 -11.31
N GLN A 228 -22.01 -5.16 -11.09
CA GLN A 228 -21.48 -5.65 -9.82
C GLN A 228 -19.97 -5.92 -9.87
N ILE A 229 -19.37 -6.15 -11.04
CA ILE A 229 -17.98 -6.57 -11.17
C ILE A 229 -17.14 -5.43 -11.74
N PHE A 230 -16.11 -5.01 -10.99
CA PHE A 230 -15.09 -4.09 -11.47
C PHE A 230 -13.73 -4.79 -11.50
N VAL A 231 -12.99 -4.65 -12.59
CA VAL A 231 -11.64 -5.17 -12.74
C VAL A 231 -10.65 -4.04 -12.93
N PHE A 232 -9.42 -4.24 -12.42
CA PHE A 232 -8.37 -3.26 -12.53
C PHE A 232 -7.00 -3.95 -12.64
N ALA A 233 -6.05 -3.24 -13.25
CA ALA A 233 -4.67 -3.66 -13.36
C ALA A 233 -3.73 -2.47 -13.18
N ASN A 234 -2.52 -2.74 -12.70
CA ASN A 234 -1.44 -1.76 -12.60
C ASN A 234 -0.12 -2.38 -13.06
N LEU A 235 0.63 -1.58 -13.80
CA LEU A 235 2.03 -1.84 -14.10
C LEU A 235 2.84 -0.65 -13.60
N SER A 236 3.84 -0.88 -12.78
CA SER A 236 4.65 0.20 -12.22
C SER A 236 6.12 -0.18 -12.11
N VAL A 237 6.96 0.83 -12.11
CA VAL A 237 8.40 0.70 -11.87
C VAL A 237 8.76 1.68 -10.75
N GLN A 238 9.36 1.15 -9.69
CA GLN A 238 9.96 1.91 -8.62
C GLN A 238 11.48 1.91 -8.78
N ARG A 239 12.12 3.05 -8.56
CA ARG A 239 13.58 3.16 -8.47
C ARG A 239 13.95 3.65 -7.07
N LEU A 240 14.79 2.86 -6.40
CA LEU A 240 15.38 3.28 -5.12
C LEU A 240 16.34 4.45 -5.36
N MET A 241 16.42 5.37 -4.40
CA MET A 241 17.15 6.62 -4.47
C MET A 241 18.04 6.83 -3.24
N GLY A 242 18.96 7.76 -3.33
CA GLY A 242 19.80 8.19 -2.21
C GLY A 242 20.46 7.01 -1.48
N ASP A 243 20.45 7.07 -0.17
CA ASP A 243 21.06 6.06 0.69
C ASP A 243 20.32 4.71 0.62
N ALA A 244 19.01 4.68 0.32
CA ALA A 244 18.32 3.43 0.08
C ALA A 244 18.92 2.67 -1.13
N ALA A 245 19.23 3.38 -2.22
CA ALA A 245 19.82 2.79 -3.40
C ALA A 245 21.29 2.34 -3.23
N ASN A 246 21.99 2.91 -2.25
CA ASN A 246 23.40 2.64 -1.98
C ASN A 246 23.62 1.58 -0.88
N SER A 247 22.52 1.05 -0.32
CA SER A 247 22.60 0.03 0.72
C SER A 247 23.20 -1.27 0.18
N PRO A 248 24.10 -1.92 0.95
CA PRO A 248 24.70 -3.22 0.57
C PRO A 248 23.69 -4.36 0.42
N ILE A 249 22.48 -4.23 1.00
CA ILE A 249 21.43 -5.26 0.85
C ILE A 249 20.64 -5.12 -0.46
N VAL A 250 20.84 -4.04 -1.20
CA VAL A 250 20.12 -3.76 -2.43
C VAL A 250 20.86 -4.38 -3.63
N SER A 251 20.31 -5.47 -4.13
CA SER A 251 20.80 -6.14 -5.35
C SER A 251 20.23 -5.50 -6.61
N LYS A 252 19.02 -4.95 -6.55
CA LYS A 252 18.32 -4.36 -7.70
C LYS A 252 17.66 -3.03 -7.34
N LYS A 253 18.18 -1.93 -7.90
CA LYS A 253 17.68 -0.57 -7.62
C LYS A 253 16.36 -0.26 -8.33
N THR A 254 16.11 -0.88 -9.49
CA THR A 254 14.90 -0.69 -10.29
C THR A 254 14.00 -1.90 -10.16
N GLN A 255 12.77 -1.69 -9.72
CA GLN A 255 11.85 -2.71 -9.22
C GLN A 255 10.52 -2.62 -9.94
N PRO A 256 10.27 -3.47 -10.95
CA PRO A 256 8.96 -3.58 -11.57
C PRO A 256 7.97 -4.28 -10.64
N THR A 257 6.73 -3.83 -10.66
CA THR A 257 5.58 -4.43 -9.97
C THR A 257 4.40 -4.45 -10.91
N ALA A 258 3.69 -5.56 -10.94
CA ALA A 258 2.45 -5.71 -11.67
C ALA A 258 1.38 -6.26 -10.74
N PHE A 259 0.15 -5.77 -10.86
CA PHE A 259 -0.99 -6.43 -10.24
C PHE A 259 -2.24 -6.37 -11.12
N ILE A 260 -3.10 -7.35 -10.95
CA ILE A 260 -4.43 -7.42 -11.51
C ILE A 260 -5.41 -7.86 -10.44
N GLY A 261 -6.58 -7.26 -10.41
CA GLY A 261 -7.58 -7.59 -9.41
C GLY A 261 -9.00 -7.38 -9.92
N GLY A 262 -9.94 -7.92 -9.16
CA GLY A 262 -11.35 -7.74 -9.38
C GLY A 262 -12.11 -7.67 -8.07
N VAL A 263 -13.19 -6.89 -8.07
CA VAL A 263 -14.09 -6.76 -6.93
C VAL A 263 -15.53 -6.97 -7.37
N TYR A 264 -16.31 -7.64 -6.53
CA TYR A 264 -17.75 -7.80 -6.65
C TYR A 264 -18.44 -6.90 -5.61
N THR A 265 -19.42 -6.13 -6.05
CA THR A 265 -20.25 -5.25 -5.21
C THR A 265 -21.61 -5.91 -5.02
N PHE A 266 -22.06 -5.99 -3.76
CA PHE A 266 -23.38 -6.54 -3.41
C PHE A 266 -24.49 -5.52 -3.62
#